data_200169fb8b722eef31620c2b4fbd4b79
#
_entry.id   200169fb8b722eef31620c2b4fbd4b79
#
_cell.length_a   1.000
_cell.length_b   1.000
_cell.length_c   1.000
_cell.angle_alpha   90.00
_cell.angle_beta   90.00
_cell.angle_gamma   90.00
#
_symmetry.space_group_name_H-M   'P 1'
#
loop_
_entity.id
_entity.type
_entity.pdbx_description
1 polymer ?
#
loop_
_entity_poly.entity_id
_entity_poly.type
_entity_poly.pdbx_seq_one_letter_code
_entity_poly.pdbx_strand_id
1 'polypeptide(L)'
;MYVVVLHPPLSAKQKYLDSWYHHSMSAYQTDSRIDDYIDTLPGWQQDICRQVRDLVHAADPDVTETIKRTKQPYFTLNGNICALLGAKDHLNIFIYDPIVPDPEGIMNQGQGNLTARAIQVRQGETINKRAILNLFQAIIANNRAGGWRKLKRK
;
A
#
# COMPACT_ATOMS: atom_id res chain seq x y z
N MET A 1 -40.82 2.84 15.34
CA MET A 1 -40.15 1.90 16.24
C MET A 1 -38.80 1.55 15.67
N TYR A 2 -37.76 1.89 16.40
CA TYR A 2 -36.40 1.64 15.92
C TYR A 2 -36.04 0.16 16.18
N VAL A 3 -35.66 -0.55 15.11
CA VAL A 3 -35.00 -1.82 15.31
C VAL A 3 -33.57 -1.49 15.73
N VAL A 4 -33.32 -1.59 17.01
CA VAL A 4 -31.95 -1.48 17.50
C VAL A 4 -31.24 -2.74 17.10
N VAL A 5 -30.50 -2.68 16.01
CA VAL A 5 -29.55 -3.74 15.70
C VAL A 5 -28.41 -3.57 16.70
N LEU A 6 -28.39 -4.46 17.69
CA LEU A 6 -27.33 -4.46 18.69
C LEU A 6 -26.06 -5.03 18.05
N HIS A 7 -25.32 -4.17 17.38
CA HIS A 7 -23.93 -4.46 17.11
C HIS A 7 -23.13 -4.26 18.41
N PRO A 8 -22.17 -5.13 18.73
CA PRO A 8 -21.24 -4.84 19.82
C PRO A 8 -20.64 -3.47 19.58
N PRO A 9 -20.55 -2.59 20.60
CA PRO A 9 -19.92 -1.30 20.40
C PRO A 9 -18.49 -1.49 19.95
N LEU A 10 -18.12 -0.76 18.87
CA LEU A 10 -16.74 -0.71 18.39
C LEU A 10 -15.84 -0.21 19.53
N SER A 11 -14.68 -0.81 19.68
CA SER A 11 -13.68 -0.29 20.60
C SER A 11 -13.30 1.14 20.21
N ALA A 12 -12.83 1.92 21.17
CA ALA A 12 -12.37 3.28 20.91
C ALA A 12 -11.27 3.30 19.83
N LYS A 13 -10.38 2.30 19.85
CA LYS A 13 -9.34 2.14 18.84
C LYS A 13 -9.93 1.89 17.45
N GLN A 14 -10.92 1.04 17.34
CA GLN A 14 -11.57 0.75 16.05
C GLN A 14 -12.29 1.97 15.49
N LYS A 15 -13.01 2.70 16.33
CA LYS A 15 -13.68 3.96 15.94
C LYS A 15 -12.67 5.00 15.45
N TYR A 16 -11.54 5.11 16.11
CA TYR A 16 -10.47 6.02 15.72
C TYR A 16 -9.90 5.64 14.34
N LEU A 17 -9.60 4.35 14.13
CA LEU A 17 -9.07 3.86 12.86
C LEU A 17 -10.07 4.07 11.72
N ASP A 18 -11.35 3.77 11.94
CA ASP A 18 -12.39 3.95 10.91
C ASP A 18 -12.57 5.43 10.56
N SER A 19 -12.63 6.30 11.56
CA SER A 19 -12.74 7.74 11.37
C SER A 19 -11.53 8.30 10.62
N TRP A 20 -10.34 7.88 11.01
CA TRP A 20 -9.10 8.31 10.38
C TRP A 20 -9.00 7.83 8.93
N TYR A 21 -9.38 6.59 8.66
CA TYR A 21 -9.38 6.02 7.33
C TYR A 21 -10.30 6.80 6.38
N HIS A 22 -11.53 7.06 6.79
CA HIS A 22 -12.47 7.86 6.01
C HIS A 22 -11.97 9.28 5.78
N HIS A 23 -11.41 9.90 6.79
CA HIS A 23 -10.87 11.25 6.69
C HIS A 23 -9.66 11.29 5.74
N SER A 24 -8.76 10.34 5.82
CA SER A 24 -7.58 10.23 4.97
C SER A 24 -7.96 10.05 3.50
N MET A 25 -8.94 9.19 3.20
CA MET A 25 -9.38 8.93 1.82
C MET A 25 -9.91 10.18 1.13
N SER A 26 -10.55 11.11 1.88
CA SER A 26 -11.08 12.35 1.32
C SER A 26 -10.05 13.48 1.28
N ALA A 27 -8.93 13.35 1.99
CA ALA A 27 -7.99 14.44 2.23
C ALA A 27 -6.66 14.33 1.47
N TYR A 28 -6.28 13.15 0.98
CA TYR A 28 -5.01 13.01 0.30
C TYR A 28 -5.06 13.50 -1.14
N GLN A 29 -3.92 14.03 -1.60
CA GLN A 29 -3.77 14.48 -2.97
C GLN A 29 -3.44 13.32 -3.89
N THR A 30 -4.09 13.30 -5.05
CA THR A 30 -3.89 12.27 -6.07
C THR A 30 -3.16 12.82 -7.28
N ASP A 31 -2.45 11.93 -7.97
CA ASP A 31 -1.91 12.21 -9.30
C ASP A 31 -2.83 11.56 -10.33
N SER A 32 -3.44 12.37 -11.19
CA SER A 32 -4.40 11.89 -12.19
C SER A 32 -3.80 10.88 -13.17
N ARG A 33 -2.49 10.90 -13.37
CA ARG A 33 -1.80 9.93 -14.22
C ARG A 33 -1.89 8.52 -13.66
N ILE A 34 -2.03 8.39 -12.33
CA ILE A 34 -2.26 7.09 -11.69
C ILE A 34 -3.67 6.60 -11.97
N ASP A 35 -4.67 7.49 -11.93
CA ASP A 35 -6.04 7.15 -12.35
C ASP A 35 -6.04 6.63 -13.79
N ASP A 36 -5.36 7.33 -14.69
CA ASP A 36 -5.24 6.94 -16.09
C ASP A 36 -4.61 5.54 -16.22
N TYR A 37 -3.54 5.28 -15.47
CA TYR A 37 -2.88 3.98 -15.48
C TYR A 37 -3.82 2.87 -15.00
N ILE A 38 -4.50 3.08 -13.89
CA ILE A 38 -5.44 2.09 -13.33
C ILE A 38 -6.54 1.79 -14.34
N ASP A 39 -7.06 2.80 -15.02
CA ASP A 39 -8.14 2.64 -16.02
C ASP A 39 -7.74 1.75 -17.19
N THR A 40 -6.45 1.57 -17.47
CA THR A 40 -5.97 0.67 -18.53
C THR A 40 -5.97 -0.81 -18.14
N LEU A 41 -6.12 -1.12 -16.86
CA LEU A 41 -5.97 -2.47 -16.32
C LEU A 41 -7.29 -3.25 -16.35
N PRO A 42 -7.25 -4.60 -16.33
CA PRO A 42 -8.45 -5.40 -16.09
C PRO A 42 -9.12 -5.02 -14.77
N GLY A 43 -10.46 -5.18 -14.70
CA GLY A 43 -11.24 -4.73 -13.55
C GLY A 43 -10.75 -5.27 -12.20
N TRP A 44 -10.36 -6.54 -12.14
CA TRP A 44 -9.85 -7.12 -10.89
C TRP A 44 -8.52 -6.50 -10.45
N GLN A 45 -7.66 -6.11 -11.41
CA GLN A 45 -6.41 -5.40 -11.10
C GLN A 45 -6.69 -3.98 -10.66
N GLN A 46 -7.67 -3.32 -11.28
CA GLN A 46 -8.11 -1.98 -10.86
C GLN A 46 -8.53 -1.98 -9.39
N ASP A 47 -9.31 -2.97 -8.97
CA ASP A 47 -9.80 -3.07 -7.59
C ASP A 47 -8.64 -3.23 -6.60
N ILE A 48 -7.68 -4.08 -6.91
CA ILE A 48 -6.48 -4.25 -6.06
C ILE A 48 -5.65 -2.96 -6.01
N CYS A 49 -5.45 -2.32 -7.16
CA CYS A 49 -4.70 -1.04 -7.21
C CYS A 49 -5.35 0.03 -6.34
N ARG A 50 -6.68 0.16 -6.37
CA ARG A 50 -7.39 1.13 -5.54
C ARG A 50 -7.26 0.80 -4.06
N GLN A 51 -7.34 -0.48 -3.70
CA GLN A 51 -7.14 -0.90 -2.30
C GLN A 51 -5.72 -0.56 -1.81
N VAL A 52 -4.70 -0.83 -2.61
CA VAL A 52 -3.31 -0.50 -2.25
C VAL A 52 -3.11 1.00 -2.13
N ARG A 53 -3.67 1.77 -3.06
CA ARG A 53 -3.63 3.24 -3.02
C ARG A 53 -4.22 3.77 -1.72
N ASP A 54 -5.38 3.28 -1.34
CA ASP A 54 -6.02 3.66 -0.08
C ASP A 54 -5.16 3.29 1.13
N LEU A 55 -4.58 2.10 1.12
CA LEU A 55 -3.73 1.62 2.23
C LEU A 55 -2.45 2.45 2.38
N VAL A 56 -1.79 2.81 1.29
CA VAL A 56 -0.55 3.57 1.40
C VAL A 56 -0.81 4.99 1.90
N HIS A 57 -1.90 5.60 1.49
CA HIS A 57 -2.31 6.90 2.02
C HIS A 57 -2.83 6.80 3.46
N ALA A 58 -3.44 5.68 3.81
CA ALA A 58 -3.83 5.42 5.19
C ALA A 58 -2.62 5.21 6.12
N ALA A 59 -1.50 4.74 5.57
CA ALA A 59 -0.27 4.56 6.35
C ALA A 59 0.32 5.88 6.85
N ASP A 60 0.22 6.95 6.05
CA ASP A 60 0.70 8.28 6.44
C ASP A 60 0.10 9.34 5.51
N PRO A 61 -0.40 10.47 6.08
CA PRO A 61 -1.00 11.54 5.28
C PRO A 61 -0.01 12.28 4.37
N ASP A 62 1.30 12.17 4.63
CA ASP A 62 2.33 12.85 3.84
C ASP A 62 2.80 12.04 2.63
N VAL A 63 2.24 10.86 2.39
CA VAL A 63 2.56 10.06 1.19
C VAL A 63 2.18 10.83 -0.06
N THR A 64 3.08 10.86 -1.03
CA THR A 64 2.85 11.48 -2.33
C THR A 64 2.81 10.43 -3.44
N GLU A 65 2.06 10.76 -4.49
CA GLU A 65 1.94 9.94 -5.69
C GLU A 65 2.77 10.53 -6.82
N THR A 66 3.38 9.67 -7.61
CA THR A 66 4.10 10.09 -8.82
C THR A 66 4.12 8.96 -9.85
N ILE A 67 4.62 9.28 -11.04
CA ILE A 67 4.85 8.32 -12.10
C ILE A 67 6.36 8.22 -12.34
N LYS A 68 6.85 6.99 -12.40
CA LYS A 68 8.22 6.71 -12.82
C LYS A 68 8.21 5.67 -13.93
N ARG A 69 9.34 5.48 -14.59
CA ARG A 69 9.48 4.50 -15.68
C ARG A 69 8.40 4.65 -16.75
N THR A 70 8.20 5.89 -17.19
CA THR A 70 7.24 6.32 -18.22
C THR A 70 5.80 6.40 -17.70
N LYS A 71 5.25 5.37 -17.08
CA LYS A 71 3.83 5.38 -16.66
C LYS A 71 3.51 4.53 -15.44
N GLN A 72 4.51 4.08 -14.68
CA GLN A 72 4.29 3.22 -13.53
C GLN A 72 3.98 4.04 -12.27
N PRO A 73 2.87 3.76 -11.58
CA PRO A 73 2.54 4.42 -10.31
C PRO A 73 3.56 4.12 -9.21
N TYR A 74 4.03 5.17 -8.56
CA TYR A 74 4.89 5.10 -7.39
C TYR A 74 4.30 5.91 -6.24
N PHE A 75 4.46 5.39 -5.04
CA PHE A 75 4.08 6.07 -3.80
C PHE A 75 5.33 6.28 -2.97
N THR A 76 5.53 7.54 -2.54
CA THR A 76 6.79 7.95 -1.93
C THR A 76 6.58 8.77 -0.66
N LEU A 77 7.49 8.62 0.27
CA LEU A 77 7.66 9.49 1.42
C LEU A 77 9.12 9.35 1.89
N ASN A 78 9.93 10.39 1.65
CA ASN A 78 11.37 10.35 1.91
C ASN A 78 12.08 9.15 1.26
N GLY A 79 11.55 8.69 0.15
CA GLY A 79 11.99 7.53 -0.60
C GLY A 79 10.80 6.73 -1.12
N ASN A 80 11.07 5.75 -1.96
CA ASN A 80 10.01 4.90 -2.49
C ASN A 80 9.43 4.02 -1.38
N ILE A 81 8.10 3.88 -1.38
CA ILE A 81 7.40 2.93 -0.51
C ILE A 81 7.02 1.71 -1.33
N CYS A 82 6.22 1.92 -2.35
CA CYS A 82 5.74 0.85 -3.22
C CYS A 82 5.48 1.38 -4.63
N ALA A 83 5.32 0.45 -5.56
CA ALA A 83 4.91 0.73 -6.93
C ALA A 83 3.96 -0.36 -7.41
N LEU A 84 3.14 -0.02 -8.39
CA LEU A 84 2.18 -0.95 -8.99
C LEU A 84 2.59 -1.26 -10.42
N LEU A 85 2.46 -2.53 -10.81
CA LEU A 85 2.69 -2.95 -12.19
C LEU A 85 1.74 -4.08 -12.56
N GLY A 86 0.80 -3.79 -13.45
CA GLY A 86 -0.10 -4.78 -14.02
C GLY A 86 0.61 -5.60 -15.10
N ALA A 87 0.41 -6.91 -15.06
CA ALA A 87 0.82 -7.84 -16.09
C ALA A 87 -0.40 -8.57 -16.64
N LYS A 88 -0.19 -9.44 -17.63
CA LYS A 88 -1.32 -10.11 -18.31
C LYS A 88 -2.17 -10.93 -17.35
N ASP A 89 -1.56 -11.65 -16.41
CA ASP A 89 -2.24 -12.61 -15.53
C ASP A 89 -2.00 -12.34 -14.04
N HIS A 90 -1.33 -11.24 -13.70
CA HIS A 90 -1.06 -10.89 -12.31
C HIS A 90 -0.82 -9.40 -12.15
N LEU A 91 -0.88 -8.94 -10.91
CA LEU A 91 -0.49 -7.59 -10.51
C LEU A 91 0.67 -7.72 -9.54
N ASN A 92 1.72 -6.94 -9.76
CA ASN A 92 2.82 -6.81 -8.80
C ASN A 92 2.68 -5.54 -7.97
N ILE A 93 2.78 -5.70 -6.67
CA ILE A 93 2.94 -4.61 -5.71
C ILE A 93 4.41 -4.67 -5.28
N PHE A 94 5.25 -3.81 -5.85
CA PHE A 94 6.67 -3.75 -5.51
C PHE A 94 6.86 -3.03 -4.19
N ILE A 95 7.70 -3.60 -3.34
CA ILE A 95 8.00 -3.10 -2.00
C ILE A 95 9.48 -2.71 -1.97
N TYR A 96 9.76 -1.42 -1.77
CA TYR A 96 11.11 -0.85 -1.90
C TYR A 96 11.81 -0.74 -0.55
N ASP A 97 11.92 -1.86 0.15
CA ASP A 97 12.71 -1.97 1.37
C ASP A 97 13.08 -3.44 1.57
N PRO A 98 14.33 -3.84 1.26
CA PRO A 98 14.72 -5.24 1.37
C PRO A 98 14.96 -5.71 2.80
N ILE A 99 15.03 -4.78 3.77
CA ILE A 99 15.29 -5.14 5.17
C ILE A 99 14.04 -5.13 6.04
N VAL A 100 12.92 -4.60 5.55
CA VAL A 100 11.68 -4.57 6.34
C VAL A 100 11.21 -5.98 6.63
N PRO A 101 10.84 -6.28 7.90
CA PRO A 101 10.33 -7.60 8.25
C PRO A 101 9.01 -7.92 7.53
N ASP A 102 8.83 -9.18 7.20
CA ASP A 102 7.61 -9.73 6.61
C ASP A 102 7.12 -10.90 7.46
N PRO A 103 6.60 -10.62 8.66
CA PRO A 103 6.26 -11.68 9.62
C PRO A 103 5.14 -12.60 9.14
N GLU A 104 4.28 -12.13 8.24
CA GLU A 104 3.17 -12.91 7.71
C GLU A 104 3.46 -13.51 6.32
N GLY A 105 4.66 -13.29 5.79
CA GLY A 105 5.08 -13.89 4.52
C GLY A 105 4.28 -13.43 3.32
N ILE A 106 3.85 -12.16 3.29
CA ILE A 106 3.00 -11.65 2.20
C ILE A 106 3.79 -11.30 0.94
N MET A 107 5.10 -11.05 1.07
CA MET A 107 5.96 -10.82 -0.09
C MET A 107 6.40 -12.15 -0.68
N ASN A 108 5.84 -12.52 -1.81
CA ASN A 108 5.99 -13.84 -2.42
C ASN A 108 6.89 -13.86 -3.65
N GLN A 109 7.49 -12.72 -4.00
CA GLN A 109 8.41 -12.59 -5.12
C GLN A 109 9.61 -11.72 -4.74
N GLY A 110 10.75 -11.98 -5.37
CA GLY A 110 11.94 -11.15 -5.23
C GLY A 110 12.76 -11.39 -3.97
N GLN A 111 12.60 -12.53 -3.31
CA GLN A 111 13.44 -12.90 -2.18
C GLN A 111 14.91 -12.94 -2.64
N GLY A 112 15.79 -12.28 -1.89
CA GLY A 112 17.18 -12.11 -2.28
C GLY A 112 17.46 -10.93 -3.19
N ASN A 113 16.44 -10.21 -3.65
CA ASN A 113 16.62 -8.96 -4.39
C ASN A 113 17.21 -7.90 -3.47
N LEU A 114 18.11 -7.08 -3.99
CA LEU A 114 18.87 -6.10 -3.19
C LEU A 114 18.11 -4.81 -2.93
N THR A 115 17.03 -4.54 -3.67
CA THR A 115 16.32 -3.26 -3.60
C THR A 115 14.82 -3.38 -3.41
N ALA A 116 14.20 -4.43 -3.90
CA ALA A 116 12.76 -4.58 -3.87
C ALA A 116 12.34 -6.04 -3.80
N ARG A 117 11.26 -6.28 -3.10
CA ARG A 117 10.50 -7.53 -3.14
C ARG A 117 9.12 -7.20 -3.69
N ALA A 118 8.28 -8.20 -3.90
CA ALA A 118 6.95 -7.95 -4.43
C ALA A 118 5.89 -8.84 -3.79
N ILE A 119 4.67 -8.30 -3.73
CA ILE A 119 3.45 -9.07 -3.52
C ILE A 119 2.85 -9.26 -4.91
N GLN A 120 2.86 -10.49 -5.39
CA GLN A 120 2.22 -10.86 -6.65
C GLN A 120 0.80 -11.34 -6.36
N VAL A 121 -0.18 -10.73 -7.00
CA VAL A 121 -1.61 -11.04 -6.82
C VAL A 121 -2.17 -11.53 -8.14
N ARG A 122 -2.87 -12.67 -8.10
CA ARG A 122 -3.56 -13.24 -9.26
C ARG A 122 -5.06 -13.02 -9.15
N GLN A 123 -5.75 -13.16 -10.27
CA GLN A 123 -7.20 -13.00 -10.30
C GLN A 123 -7.88 -13.95 -9.32
N GLY A 124 -8.83 -13.43 -8.54
CA GLY A 124 -9.54 -14.19 -7.52
C GLY A 124 -8.89 -14.21 -6.15
N GLU A 125 -7.63 -13.80 -6.07
CA GLU A 125 -6.94 -13.66 -4.79
C GLU A 125 -7.29 -12.33 -4.12
N THR A 126 -7.28 -12.34 -2.79
CA THR A 126 -7.46 -11.14 -1.97
C THR A 126 -6.13 -10.75 -1.33
N ILE A 127 -6.00 -9.46 -0.98
CA ILE A 127 -4.82 -8.98 -0.29
C ILE A 127 -5.06 -8.93 1.23
N ASN A 128 -4.01 -9.15 1.99
CA ASN A 128 -4.03 -8.97 3.44
C ASN A 128 -3.82 -7.49 3.76
N LYS A 129 -4.92 -6.74 3.85
CA LYS A 129 -4.88 -5.28 4.03
C LYS A 129 -4.14 -4.86 5.28
N ARG A 130 -4.35 -5.58 6.39
CA ARG A 130 -3.71 -5.25 7.66
C ARG A 130 -2.19 -5.43 7.60
N ALA A 131 -1.75 -6.56 7.04
CA ALA A 131 -0.32 -6.83 6.88
C ALA A 131 0.34 -5.82 5.95
N ILE A 132 -0.32 -5.43 4.85
CA ILE A 132 0.17 -4.42 3.92
C ILE A 132 0.26 -3.05 4.58
N LEU A 133 -0.77 -2.65 5.33
CA LEU A 133 -0.75 -1.38 6.05
C LEU A 133 0.43 -1.33 7.04
N ASN A 134 0.61 -2.39 7.83
CA ASN A 134 1.72 -2.48 8.77
C ASN A 134 3.07 -2.40 8.06
N LEU A 135 3.18 -3.07 6.91
CA LEU A 135 4.38 -3.04 6.08
C LEU A 135 4.70 -1.63 5.60
N PHE A 136 3.71 -0.92 5.06
CA PHE A 136 3.90 0.46 4.60
C PHE A 136 4.32 1.39 5.74
N GLN A 137 3.72 1.26 6.90
CA GLN A 137 4.09 2.05 8.08
C GLN A 137 5.54 1.80 8.49
N ALA A 138 5.99 0.54 8.46
CA ALA A 138 7.37 0.19 8.77
C ALA A 138 8.35 0.75 7.75
N ILE A 139 8.03 0.70 6.46
CA ILE A 139 8.85 1.29 5.40
C ILE A 139 8.96 2.80 5.55
N ILE A 140 7.86 3.47 5.85
CA ILE A 140 7.85 4.91 6.07
C ILE A 140 8.73 5.27 7.26
N ALA A 141 8.65 4.52 8.34
CA ALA A 141 9.52 4.72 9.51
C ALA A 141 11.00 4.58 9.13
N ASN A 142 11.35 3.57 8.35
CA ASN A 142 12.72 3.38 7.85
C ASN A 142 13.15 4.54 6.95
N ASN A 143 12.29 5.01 6.05
CA ASN A 143 12.58 6.15 5.18
C ASN A 143 12.84 7.42 5.99
N ARG A 144 12.05 7.68 7.02
CA ARG A 144 12.23 8.83 7.91
C ARG A 144 13.52 8.74 8.74
N ALA A 145 13.96 7.52 9.03
CA ALA A 145 15.22 7.28 9.77
C ALA A 145 16.47 7.34 8.86
N GLY A 146 16.33 7.71 7.61
CA GLY A 146 17.42 7.85 6.64
C GLY A 146 17.41 6.83 5.51
N GLY A 147 16.47 5.90 5.52
CA GLY A 147 16.27 4.88 4.49
C GLY A 147 17.01 3.57 4.77
N TRP A 148 16.55 2.52 4.13
CA TRP A 148 17.07 1.17 4.37
C TRP A 148 18.57 1.02 4.08
N ARG A 149 19.09 1.77 3.11
CA ARG A 149 20.52 1.71 2.78
C ARG A 149 21.38 2.16 3.96
N LYS A 150 20.97 3.25 4.61
CA LYS A 150 21.65 3.74 5.80
C LYS A 150 21.48 2.79 6.99
N LEU A 151 20.27 2.28 7.20
CA LEU A 151 19.96 1.39 8.31
C LEU A 151 20.69 0.05 8.17
N LYS A 152 20.82 -0.46 6.95
CA LYS A 152 21.54 -1.71 6.67
C LYS A 152 23.03 -1.65 7.00
N ARG A 153 23.64 -0.46 6.95
CA ARG A 153 25.07 -0.27 7.22
C ARG A 153 25.44 -0.28 8.70
N LYS A 154 24.47 -0.26 9.59
CA LYS A 154 24.72 -0.30 11.04
C LYS A 154 24.95 -1.71 11.56
#